data_b76d86b678028dd14070096616fe6400
#
_entry.id   b76d86b678028dd14070096616fe6400
#
_cell.length_a   1.000
_cell.length_b   1.000
_cell.length_c   1.000
_cell.angle_alpha   90.00
_cell.angle_beta   90.00
_cell.angle_gamma   90.00
#
_symmetry.space_group_name_H-M   'P 1'
#
loop_
_entity.id
_entity.type
_entity.pdbx_description
1 polymer ?
#
loop_
_entity_poly.entity_id
_entity_poly.type
_entity_poly.pdbx_seq_one_letter_code
_entity_poly.pdbx_strand_id
1 'polypeptide(L)'
;MNRAIVVLVGLIGLCGQAATQAASTAPVAAEHGMVVSAQHLATRVGVDILKRGGTAIDASIAVGYALAVTFPAAGNLGGGGFMTVQLADGRKTFIDFRETAPLAATADMYLDAKGNLIPDRSIRGHLAVGVPGTVSGLEYVREKYGTLPRAALIAPAIALAEQGFVLEQGDVDLLNEATEDFRKDAPSAAIFLKRGARYVAGERLVQPDLARTLRTVSRLGVGGFYKGSVAAALVAASKGGGGIITQADLDAYRTRELPPLECDYRDFHIVSAPPPSSGGGTLCQLLLILEGYPLRDLGYGSAQAVHYQIEAMRHAYVDRNHLLGDPAFVNNPLGRLLDRKYAQAIRTAIDPKRAGDSAKISPGVAPHEGTHTTHYSIVDSQGNAVSVTYTLNDWFGARVTAAGTGIMLNNEMDDFTAKVGAPNLYGLVQGAANRIEPGKRPLSSMTPTIVTREGKPWLIVGTMGGSRIITAVMLTMLNVMDFGMDVQEAVDAPRIHQQWQPETTSVERFALSPDTRRVLIDMGHKFTESAPENHMTAILIGAPALNAKPVARNRFYGANDPRQRTGLALGY
;
A
#
# COMPACT_ATOMS: atom_id res chain seq x y z
N MET A 1 53.26 69.56 -6.08
CA MET A 1 53.52 68.26 -5.40
C MET A 1 52.20 67.77 -4.84
N ASN A 2 51.44 67.00 -5.64
CA ASN A 2 50.16 66.44 -5.28
C ASN A 2 50.33 64.94 -4.99
N ARG A 3 50.03 64.51 -3.76
CA ARG A 3 49.95 63.08 -3.39
C ARG A 3 48.52 62.61 -3.62
N ALA A 4 48.36 61.73 -4.56
CA ALA A 4 47.11 60.98 -4.77
C ALA A 4 47.02 59.84 -3.75
N ILE A 5 45.97 59.82 -2.97
CA ILE A 5 45.60 58.71 -2.06
C ILE A 5 44.74 57.75 -2.86
N VAL A 6 45.25 56.54 -3.06
CA VAL A 6 44.49 55.43 -3.67
C VAL A 6 43.73 54.70 -2.54
N VAL A 7 42.41 54.82 -2.55
CA VAL A 7 41.53 54.04 -1.66
C VAL A 7 41.21 52.71 -2.33
N LEU A 8 41.76 51.64 -1.78
CA LEU A 8 41.44 50.26 -2.19
C LEU A 8 40.15 49.81 -1.52
N VAL A 9 39.04 49.80 -2.26
CA VAL A 9 37.77 49.27 -1.79
C VAL A 9 37.80 47.75 -1.99
N GLY A 10 37.96 47.02 -0.89
CA GLY A 10 37.86 45.56 -0.90
C GLY A 10 36.41 45.13 -1.11
N LEU A 11 36.07 44.54 -2.24
CA LEU A 11 34.84 43.80 -2.48
C LEU A 11 34.91 42.49 -1.68
N ILE A 12 34.24 42.42 -0.54
CA ILE A 12 33.92 41.18 0.15
C ILE A 12 32.80 40.52 -0.67
N GLY A 13 33.17 39.56 -1.50
CA GLY A 13 32.22 38.71 -2.19
C GLY A 13 31.42 37.87 -1.17
N LEU A 14 30.17 38.26 -0.89
CA LEU A 14 29.18 37.34 -0.34
C LEU A 14 28.94 36.25 -1.36
N CYS A 15 29.64 35.12 -1.21
CA CYS A 15 29.19 33.84 -1.79
C CYS A 15 27.89 33.48 -1.11
N GLY A 16 26.78 34.03 -1.59
CA GLY A 16 25.46 33.47 -1.33
C GLY A 16 25.49 32.04 -1.81
N GLN A 17 25.40 31.09 -0.89
CA GLN A 17 25.09 29.72 -1.26
C GLN A 17 23.75 29.78 -2.00
N ALA A 18 23.79 29.71 -3.33
CA ALA A 18 22.60 29.39 -4.10
C ALA A 18 22.14 28.02 -3.59
N ALA A 19 21.08 28.01 -2.79
CA ALA A 19 20.37 26.79 -2.49
C ALA A 19 20.00 26.21 -3.86
N THR A 20 20.67 25.14 -4.24
CA THR A 20 20.26 24.33 -5.39
C THR A 20 18.85 23.86 -5.05
N GLN A 21 17.86 24.41 -5.74
CA GLN A 21 16.48 23.95 -5.60
C GLN A 21 16.48 22.49 -6.05
N ALA A 22 16.37 21.57 -5.09
CA ALA A 22 16.20 20.16 -5.36
C ALA A 22 14.94 19.98 -6.22
N ALA A 23 14.92 18.97 -7.09
CA ALA A 23 13.75 18.63 -7.89
C ALA A 23 12.54 18.23 -7.03
N SER A 24 12.77 17.87 -5.77
CA SER A 24 11.77 17.53 -4.74
C SER A 24 11.65 18.65 -3.70
N THR A 25 10.47 18.78 -3.11
CA THR A 25 10.26 19.65 -1.95
C THR A 25 10.90 19.03 -0.71
N ALA A 26 11.25 19.87 0.28
CA ALA A 26 11.71 19.34 1.56
C ALA A 26 10.61 18.52 2.25
N PRO A 27 10.96 17.43 2.96
CA PRO A 27 9.98 16.66 3.72
C PRO A 27 9.34 17.50 4.84
N VAL A 28 8.08 17.21 5.16
CA VAL A 28 7.36 17.87 6.24
C VAL A 28 7.98 17.48 7.58
N ALA A 29 8.47 18.47 8.34
CA ALA A 29 9.15 18.23 9.59
C ALA A 29 8.24 18.51 10.80
N ALA A 30 8.34 17.69 11.88
CA ALA A 30 7.56 17.85 13.11
C ALA A 30 8.31 17.34 14.35
N GLU A 31 7.91 17.85 15.54
CA GLU A 31 8.55 17.55 16.82
C GLU A 31 7.88 16.38 17.57
N HIS A 32 6.54 16.28 17.58
CA HIS A 32 5.80 15.42 18.49
C HIS A 32 5.11 14.22 17.85
N GLY A 33 4.83 14.27 16.56
CA GLY A 33 4.19 13.17 15.86
C GLY A 33 3.95 13.48 14.39
N MET A 34 3.73 12.42 13.60
CA MET A 34 3.56 12.54 12.15
C MET A 34 2.51 11.55 11.65
N VAL A 35 1.66 12.02 10.74
CA VAL A 35 0.69 11.21 10.00
C VAL A 35 0.85 11.49 8.52
N VAL A 36 0.94 10.45 7.71
CA VAL A 36 0.95 10.55 6.24
C VAL A 36 -0.12 9.62 5.70
N SER A 37 -1.05 10.12 4.91
CA SER A 37 -2.10 9.31 4.29
C SER A 37 -2.53 9.85 2.93
N ALA A 38 -3.29 9.03 2.21
CA ALA A 38 -3.75 9.31 0.84
C ALA A 38 -4.77 10.46 0.73
N GLN A 39 -5.34 10.94 1.85
CA GLN A 39 -6.35 12.01 1.81
C GLN A 39 -6.18 12.96 3.01
N HIS A 40 -6.06 14.25 2.70
CA HIS A 40 -5.68 15.28 3.66
C HIS A 40 -6.62 15.44 4.88
N LEU A 41 -7.93 15.20 4.72
CA LEU A 41 -8.88 15.25 5.85
C LEU A 41 -8.64 14.09 6.82
N ALA A 42 -8.37 12.89 6.31
CA ALA A 42 -8.03 11.75 7.15
C ALA A 42 -6.69 11.97 7.87
N THR A 43 -5.69 12.55 7.19
CA THR A 43 -4.42 12.93 7.82
C THR A 43 -4.65 13.90 8.99
N ARG A 44 -5.48 14.94 8.81
CA ARG A 44 -5.84 15.90 9.88
C ARG A 44 -6.52 15.20 11.04
N VAL A 45 -7.46 14.29 10.79
CA VAL A 45 -8.09 13.47 11.84
C VAL A 45 -7.04 12.74 12.67
N GLY A 46 -6.07 12.08 12.02
CA GLY A 46 -4.99 11.38 12.72
C GLY A 46 -4.16 12.31 13.62
N VAL A 47 -3.74 13.47 13.09
CA VAL A 47 -2.99 14.47 13.86
C VAL A 47 -3.81 15.04 15.04
N ASP A 48 -5.11 15.26 14.85
CA ASP A 48 -6.00 15.74 15.93
C ASP A 48 -6.14 14.68 17.05
N ILE A 49 -6.17 13.39 16.72
CA ILE A 49 -6.15 12.31 17.72
C ILE A 49 -4.84 12.34 18.49
N LEU A 50 -3.69 12.44 17.82
CA LEU A 50 -2.37 12.54 18.48
C LEU A 50 -2.30 13.74 19.42
N LYS A 51 -2.74 14.93 18.97
CA LYS A 51 -2.77 16.16 19.77
C LYS A 51 -3.66 16.06 21.01
N ARG A 52 -4.69 15.24 21.00
CA ARG A 52 -5.57 14.98 22.14
C ARG A 52 -5.02 13.91 23.10
N GLY A 53 -3.78 13.47 22.90
CA GLY A 53 -3.12 12.48 23.75
C GLY A 53 -3.35 11.02 23.32
N GLY A 54 -3.97 10.77 22.17
CA GLY A 54 -4.05 9.43 21.59
C GLY A 54 -2.68 8.97 21.08
N THR A 55 -2.50 7.65 21.03
CA THR A 55 -1.31 7.01 20.49
C THR A 55 -1.34 6.91 18.96
N ALA A 56 -0.23 6.47 18.35
CA ALA A 56 -0.21 6.13 16.91
C ALA A 56 -1.25 5.05 16.57
N ILE A 57 -1.56 4.15 17.51
CA ILE A 57 -2.60 3.14 17.36
C ILE A 57 -3.99 3.80 17.27
N ASP A 58 -4.33 4.67 18.22
CA ASP A 58 -5.61 5.39 18.21
C ASP A 58 -5.77 6.21 16.93
N ALA A 59 -4.71 6.91 16.54
CA ALA A 59 -4.70 7.69 15.31
C ALA A 59 -4.89 6.81 14.06
N SER A 60 -4.28 5.61 14.02
CA SER A 60 -4.43 4.68 12.89
C SER A 60 -5.88 4.19 12.71
N ILE A 61 -6.57 3.94 13.81
CA ILE A 61 -7.99 3.55 13.79
C ILE A 61 -8.85 4.69 13.26
N ALA A 62 -8.64 5.90 13.77
CA ALA A 62 -9.41 7.08 13.34
C ALA A 62 -9.16 7.44 11.86
N VAL A 63 -7.90 7.34 11.39
CA VAL A 63 -7.53 7.52 9.98
C VAL A 63 -8.20 6.47 9.10
N GLY A 64 -8.19 5.18 9.51
CA GLY A 64 -8.85 4.11 8.76
C GLY A 64 -10.36 4.37 8.57
N TYR A 65 -11.08 4.76 9.61
CA TYR A 65 -12.49 5.13 9.50
C TYR A 65 -12.71 6.43 8.70
N ALA A 66 -11.82 7.42 8.82
CA ALA A 66 -11.91 8.66 8.06
C ALA A 66 -11.67 8.44 6.56
N LEU A 67 -10.69 7.62 6.19
CA LEU A 67 -10.43 7.24 4.80
C LEU A 67 -11.61 6.48 4.17
N ALA A 68 -12.33 5.65 4.94
CA ALA A 68 -13.55 4.99 4.45
C ALA A 68 -14.62 5.99 3.98
N VAL A 69 -14.57 7.22 4.46
CA VAL A 69 -15.47 8.32 4.08
C VAL A 69 -14.86 9.20 2.99
N THR A 70 -13.60 9.61 3.18
CA THR A 70 -12.98 10.68 2.39
C THR A 70 -12.17 10.17 1.19
N PHE A 71 -11.88 8.87 1.15
CA PHE A 71 -11.17 8.22 0.07
C PHE A 71 -11.87 6.92 -0.38
N PRO A 72 -13.15 6.98 -0.80
CA PRO A 72 -13.98 5.80 -1.05
C PRO A 72 -13.47 4.91 -2.19
N ALA A 73 -12.48 5.37 -2.95
CA ALA A 73 -11.84 4.57 -3.99
C ALA A 73 -11.09 3.34 -3.42
N ALA A 74 -10.54 3.45 -2.19
CA ALA A 74 -9.81 2.36 -1.55
C ALA A 74 -9.95 2.33 -0.03
N GLY A 75 -10.17 3.47 0.63
CA GLY A 75 -10.56 3.54 2.05
C GLY A 75 -11.93 2.90 2.23
N ASN A 76 -12.11 2.04 3.24
CA ASN A 76 -13.27 1.15 3.22
C ASN A 76 -13.72 0.64 4.60
N LEU A 77 -14.97 0.14 4.63
CA LEU A 77 -15.48 -0.79 5.62
C LEU A 77 -15.74 -2.18 5.01
N GLY A 78 -15.94 -2.24 3.70
CA GLY A 78 -16.31 -3.43 2.95
C GLY A 78 -15.12 -4.19 2.33
N GLY A 79 -13.91 -3.92 2.76
CA GLY A 79 -12.67 -4.55 2.34
C GLY A 79 -11.88 -5.13 3.50
N GLY A 80 -10.55 -5.16 3.36
CA GLY A 80 -9.64 -5.68 4.38
C GLY A 80 -8.20 -5.19 4.20
N GLY A 81 -7.28 -5.77 4.96
CA GLY A 81 -5.89 -5.34 4.89
C GLY A 81 -4.99 -5.86 6.00
N PHE A 82 -3.89 -5.14 6.20
CA PHE A 82 -2.82 -5.48 7.13
C PHE A 82 -2.30 -4.26 7.87
N MET A 83 -1.86 -4.48 9.11
CA MET A 83 -1.24 -3.46 9.94
C MET A 83 0.01 -4.04 10.60
N THR A 84 1.16 -3.41 10.35
CA THR A 84 2.41 -3.66 11.07
C THR A 84 2.55 -2.62 12.17
N VAL A 85 2.81 -3.06 13.38
CA VAL A 85 2.90 -2.22 14.57
C VAL A 85 4.22 -2.47 15.29
N GLN A 86 4.90 -1.40 15.68
CA GLN A 86 5.94 -1.44 16.68
C GLN A 86 5.61 -0.48 17.80
N LEU A 87 5.52 -1.02 19.02
CA LEU A 87 5.25 -0.24 20.23
C LEU A 87 6.54 0.38 20.78
N ALA A 88 6.39 1.44 21.57
CA ALA A 88 7.50 2.16 22.20
C ALA A 88 8.34 1.28 23.14
N ASP A 89 7.76 0.21 23.68
CA ASP A 89 8.45 -0.78 24.53
C ASP A 89 9.23 -1.84 23.72
N GLY A 90 9.24 -1.75 22.40
CA GLY A 90 9.95 -2.65 21.49
C GLY A 90 9.13 -3.85 21.02
N ARG A 91 7.94 -4.09 21.56
CA ARG A 91 7.04 -5.16 21.06
C ARG A 91 6.62 -4.87 19.64
N LYS A 92 6.62 -5.90 18.80
CA LYS A 92 6.23 -5.85 17.41
C LYS A 92 5.07 -6.82 17.18
N THR A 93 4.11 -6.42 16.36
CA THR A 93 3.00 -7.30 16.00
C THR A 93 2.49 -7.00 14.60
N PHE A 94 1.82 -7.96 14.01
CA PHE A 94 1.19 -7.85 12.71
C PHE A 94 -0.28 -8.26 12.81
N ILE A 95 -1.17 -7.40 12.34
CA ILE A 95 -2.61 -7.63 12.37
C ILE A 95 -3.09 -7.93 10.95
N ASP A 96 -3.61 -9.12 10.76
CA ASP A 96 -4.17 -9.61 9.51
C ASP A 96 -5.69 -9.55 9.58
N PHE A 97 -6.25 -8.57 8.87
CA PHE A 97 -7.68 -8.42 8.64
C PHE A 97 -8.04 -8.50 7.14
N ARG A 98 -7.23 -9.31 6.40
CA ARG A 98 -7.47 -9.65 4.99
C ARG A 98 -8.84 -10.30 4.85
N GLU A 99 -9.49 -10.10 3.74
CA GLU A 99 -10.73 -10.76 3.35
C GLU A 99 -10.56 -12.28 3.33
N THR A 100 -11.67 -13.01 3.47
CA THR A 100 -11.69 -14.45 3.25
C THR A 100 -12.64 -14.81 2.12
N ALA A 101 -12.33 -15.89 1.41
CA ALA A 101 -13.30 -16.47 0.47
C ALA A 101 -14.56 -16.90 1.22
N PRO A 102 -15.77 -16.62 0.69
CA PRO A 102 -17.00 -17.14 1.27
C PRO A 102 -16.99 -18.67 1.39
N LEU A 103 -17.72 -19.22 2.37
CA LEU A 103 -17.79 -20.67 2.63
C LEU A 103 -18.37 -21.47 1.46
N ALA A 104 -19.13 -20.81 0.58
CA ALA A 104 -19.67 -21.41 -0.64
C ALA A 104 -18.75 -21.26 -1.87
N ALA A 105 -17.55 -20.67 -1.73
CA ALA A 105 -16.63 -20.49 -2.86
C ALA A 105 -16.05 -21.82 -3.32
N THR A 106 -15.87 -21.96 -4.65
CA THR A 106 -15.25 -23.14 -5.28
C THR A 106 -14.11 -22.72 -6.20
N ALA A 107 -13.17 -23.64 -6.43
CA ALA A 107 -11.98 -23.36 -7.24
C ALA A 107 -12.28 -22.98 -8.70
N ASP A 108 -13.42 -23.37 -9.20
CA ASP A 108 -13.87 -23.21 -10.60
C ASP A 108 -15.00 -22.19 -10.79
N MET A 109 -15.40 -21.48 -9.72
CA MET A 109 -16.55 -20.55 -9.73
C MET A 109 -16.48 -19.43 -10.78
N TYR A 110 -15.30 -19.15 -11.31
CA TYR A 110 -15.07 -18.15 -12.36
C TYR A 110 -14.83 -18.74 -13.75
N LEU A 111 -14.98 -20.08 -13.89
CA LEU A 111 -14.79 -20.77 -15.15
C LEU A 111 -16.15 -21.08 -15.83
N ASP A 112 -16.12 -21.11 -17.15
CA ASP A 112 -17.23 -21.66 -17.95
C ASP A 112 -17.21 -23.21 -17.96
N ALA A 113 -18.22 -23.82 -18.55
CA ALA A 113 -18.31 -25.29 -18.66
C ALA A 113 -17.17 -25.93 -19.47
N LYS A 114 -16.37 -25.14 -20.19
CA LYS A 114 -15.17 -25.58 -20.93
C LYS A 114 -13.88 -25.33 -20.17
N GLY A 115 -13.96 -24.80 -18.94
CA GLY A 115 -12.81 -24.45 -18.11
C GLY A 115 -12.09 -23.15 -18.53
N ASN A 116 -12.73 -22.26 -19.28
CA ASN A 116 -12.19 -20.93 -19.59
C ASN A 116 -12.64 -19.91 -18.57
N LEU A 117 -11.79 -18.93 -18.28
CA LEU A 117 -12.17 -17.79 -17.44
C LEU A 117 -13.33 -17.01 -18.07
N ILE A 118 -14.33 -16.70 -17.26
CA ILE A 118 -15.42 -15.80 -17.63
C ILE A 118 -14.93 -14.37 -17.37
N PRO A 119 -14.81 -13.52 -18.41
CA PRO A 119 -14.29 -12.16 -18.28
C PRO A 119 -15.00 -11.38 -17.16
N ASP A 120 -14.24 -10.60 -16.41
CA ASP A 120 -14.68 -9.68 -15.35
C ASP A 120 -15.45 -10.30 -14.17
N ARG A 121 -15.68 -11.62 -14.15
CA ARG A 121 -16.52 -12.27 -13.15
C ARG A 121 -15.90 -12.27 -11.75
N SER A 122 -14.58 -12.29 -11.65
CA SER A 122 -13.83 -12.11 -10.40
C SER A 122 -13.60 -10.64 -10.03
N ILE A 123 -13.91 -9.69 -10.95
CA ILE A 123 -13.54 -8.28 -10.81
C ILE A 123 -14.76 -7.40 -10.52
N ARG A 124 -15.93 -7.72 -11.10
CA ARG A 124 -17.14 -6.87 -11.04
C ARG A 124 -18.33 -7.61 -10.44
N GLY A 125 -19.14 -6.86 -9.69
CA GLY A 125 -20.37 -7.35 -9.09
C GLY A 125 -20.19 -8.20 -7.83
N HIS A 126 -21.28 -8.66 -7.27
CA HIS A 126 -21.32 -9.28 -5.95
C HIS A 126 -20.61 -10.64 -5.84
N LEU A 127 -20.39 -11.35 -6.95
CA LEU A 127 -19.66 -12.63 -6.93
C LEU A 127 -18.14 -12.44 -6.72
N ALA A 128 -17.61 -11.24 -7.02
CA ALA A 128 -16.21 -10.88 -6.82
C ALA A 128 -15.86 -10.56 -5.36
N VAL A 129 -16.87 -10.49 -4.46
CA VAL A 129 -16.71 -9.96 -3.11
C VAL A 129 -16.21 -11.03 -2.14
N GLY A 130 -15.06 -10.77 -1.51
CA GLY A 130 -14.59 -11.51 -0.33
C GLY A 130 -15.25 -11.01 0.96
N VAL A 131 -15.26 -11.84 2.00
CA VAL A 131 -15.85 -11.49 3.30
C VAL A 131 -15.04 -10.36 3.93
N PRO A 132 -15.63 -9.19 4.22
CA PRO A 132 -14.89 -8.01 4.68
C PRO A 132 -14.23 -8.19 6.05
N GLY A 133 -13.05 -7.59 6.24
CA GLY A 133 -12.26 -7.68 7.47
C GLY A 133 -11.98 -6.35 8.18
N THR A 134 -12.09 -5.20 7.49
CA THR A 134 -11.63 -3.90 8.00
C THR A 134 -12.20 -3.55 9.38
N VAL A 135 -13.51 -3.66 9.58
CA VAL A 135 -14.13 -3.31 10.87
C VAL A 135 -13.65 -4.23 11.99
N SER A 136 -13.52 -5.54 11.73
CA SER A 136 -12.97 -6.49 12.68
C SER A 136 -11.52 -6.16 13.06
N GLY A 137 -10.70 -5.80 12.07
CA GLY A 137 -9.29 -5.43 12.29
C GLY A 137 -9.12 -4.18 13.12
N LEU A 138 -9.79 -3.08 12.75
CA LEU A 138 -9.72 -1.81 13.48
C LEU A 138 -10.24 -1.96 14.92
N GLU A 139 -11.32 -2.69 15.13
CA GLU A 139 -11.86 -2.94 16.46
C GLU A 139 -10.97 -3.87 17.30
N TYR A 140 -10.36 -4.90 16.70
CA TYR A 140 -9.39 -5.76 17.36
C TYR A 140 -8.21 -4.96 17.92
N VAL A 141 -7.64 -4.10 17.06
CA VAL A 141 -6.50 -3.22 17.43
C VAL A 141 -6.92 -2.22 18.51
N ARG A 142 -8.13 -1.64 18.42
CA ARG A 142 -8.67 -0.74 19.44
C ARG A 142 -8.81 -1.43 20.79
N GLU A 143 -9.35 -2.64 20.81
CA GLU A 143 -9.59 -3.37 22.07
C GLU A 143 -8.32 -3.79 22.76
N LYS A 144 -7.30 -4.14 21.99
CA LYS A 144 -6.05 -4.68 22.53
C LYS A 144 -4.99 -3.62 22.81
N TYR A 145 -4.92 -2.57 21.99
CA TYR A 145 -3.82 -1.60 21.99
C TYR A 145 -4.28 -0.14 22.05
N GLY A 146 -5.55 0.13 21.82
CA GLY A 146 -6.09 1.48 21.87
C GLY A 146 -6.20 2.01 23.31
N THR A 147 -6.05 3.33 23.45
CA THR A 147 -6.17 4.04 24.73
C THR A 147 -7.42 4.92 24.80
N LEU A 148 -7.97 5.30 23.65
CA LEU A 148 -9.14 6.16 23.57
C LEU A 148 -10.45 5.36 23.36
N PRO A 149 -11.59 5.90 23.83
CA PRO A 149 -12.89 5.27 23.61
C PRO A 149 -13.23 5.18 22.12
N ARG A 150 -13.86 4.06 21.71
CA ARG A 150 -14.35 3.84 20.33
C ARG A 150 -15.08 5.05 19.75
N ALA A 151 -16.00 5.62 20.53
CA ALA A 151 -16.80 6.75 20.10
C ALA A 151 -15.94 7.97 19.71
N ALA A 152 -14.84 8.24 20.43
CA ALA A 152 -13.93 9.33 20.12
C ALA A 152 -13.16 9.12 18.82
N LEU A 153 -12.79 7.85 18.51
CA LEU A 153 -12.05 7.48 17.31
C LEU A 153 -12.91 7.49 16.03
N ILE A 154 -14.20 7.15 16.16
CA ILE A 154 -15.11 7.08 14.99
C ILE A 154 -15.85 8.40 14.75
N ALA A 155 -16.02 9.26 15.77
CA ALA A 155 -16.78 10.51 15.66
C ALA A 155 -16.32 11.43 14.50
N PRO A 156 -15.02 11.61 14.21
CA PRO A 156 -14.60 12.42 13.07
C PRO A 156 -15.11 11.88 11.73
N ALA A 157 -15.05 10.55 11.53
CA ALA A 157 -15.55 9.91 10.32
C ALA A 157 -17.08 10.06 10.18
N ILE A 158 -17.84 9.92 11.29
CA ILE A 158 -19.28 10.17 11.30
C ILE A 158 -19.59 11.61 10.87
N ALA A 159 -18.88 12.58 11.43
CA ALA A 159 -19.08 13.99 11.08
C ALA A 159 -18.78 14.27 9.59
N LEU A 160 -17.67 13.72 9.06
CA LEU A 160 -17.32 13.85 7.65
C LEU A 160 -18.37 13.20 6.73
N ALA A 161 -18.91 12.06 7.09
CA ALA A 161 -19.93 11.37 6.30
C ALA A 161 -21.28 12.11 6.34
N GLU A 162 -21.68 12.63 7.50
CA GLU A 162 -22.97 13.28 7.73
C GLU A 162 -23.04 14.70 7.21
N GLN A 163 -22.01 15.51 7.51
CA GLN A 163 -21.92 16.90 7.07
C GLN A 163 -21.39 17.01 5.63
N GLY A 164 -20.74 15.93 5.18
CA GLY A 164 -20.04 15.86 3.90
C GLY A 164 -18.76 16.69 3.88
N PHE A 165 -17.95 16.46 2.85
CA PHE A 165 -16.70 17.19 2.60
C PHE A 165 -16.66 17.71 1.16
N VAL A 166 -15.87 18.75 0.96
CA VAL A 166 -15.69 19.35 -0.36
C VAL A 166 -14.71 18.50 -1.16
N LEU A 167 -15.11 18.09 -2.37
CA LEU A 167 -14.28 17.33 -3.29
C LEU A 167 -13.22 18.23 -3.92
N GLU A 168 -11.97 17.80 -3.87
CA GLU A 168 -10.89 18.37 -4.66
C GLU A 168 -10.81 17.72 -6.04
N GLN A 169 -9.97 18.26 -6.93
CA GLN A 169 -9.84 17.72 -8.29
C GLN A 169 -9.38 16.25 -8.29
N GLY A 170 -8.47 15.88 -7.39
CA GLY A 170 -8.01 14.49 -7.26
C GLY A 170 -9.10 13.51 -6.83
N ASP A 171 -10.05 13.94 -5.98
CA ASP A 171 -11.22 13.13 -5.60
C ASP A 171 -12.15 12.94 -6.79
N VAL A 172 -12.37 14.00 -7.56
CA VAL A 172 -13.24 13.97 -8.77
C VAL A 172 -12.62 13.12 -9.87
N ASP A 173 -11.31 13.20 -10.07
CA ASP A 173 -10.60 12.38 -11.06
C ASP A 173 -10.83 10.87 -10.77
N LEU A 174 -10.68 10.45 -9.50
CA LEU A 174 -10.95 9.07 -9.08
C LEU A 174 -12.43 8.66 -9.27
N LEU A 175 -13.39 9.51 -8.85
CA LEU A 175 -14.80 9.21 -9.05
C LEU A 175 -15.15 9.04 -10.53
N ASN A 176 -14.51 9.81 -11.41
CA ASN A 176 -14.74 9.76 -12.84
C ASN A 176 -14.31 8.44 -13.50
N GLU A 177 -13.31 7.76 -12.95
CA GLU A 177 -12.87 6.45 -13.44
C GLU A 177 -13.94 5.37 -13.32
N ALA A 178 -14.82 5.47 -12.31
CA ALA A 178 -15.87 4.48 -12.05
C ALA A 178 -17.29 4.94 -12.45
N THR A 179 -17.43 6.12 -13.07
CA THR A 179 -18.73 6.72 -13.39
C THR A 179 -19.68 5.76 -14.13
N GLU A 180 -19.19 5.07 -15.15
CA GLU A 180 -20.05 4.19 -15.98
C GLU A 180 -20.49 2.94 -15.21
N ASP A 181 -19.69 2.46 -14.26
CA ASP A 181 -20.07 1.35 -13.41
C ASP A 181 -21.03 1.79 -12.31
N PHE A 182 -20.84 2.98 -11.74
CA PHE A 182 -21.82 3.55 -10.79
C PHE A 182 -23.21 3.69 -11.38
N ARG A 183 -23.33 4.02 -12.69
CA ARG A 183 -24.63 4.09 -13.37
C ARG A 183 -25.36 2.75 -13.43
N LYS A 184 -24.63 1.64 -13.39
CA LYS A 184 -25.19 0.27 -13.44
C LYS A 184 -25.65 -0.24 -12.07
N ASP A 185 -25.14 0.36 -10.97
CA ASP A 185 -25.47 0.00 -9.59
C ASP A 185 -26.23 1.16 -8.91
N ALA A 186 -27.52 1.01 -8.74
CA ALA A 186 -28.37 2.08 -8.22
C ALA A 186 -27.94 2.62 -6.84
N PRO A 187 -27.50 1.78 -5.86
CA PRO A 187 -26.96 2.26 -4.59
C PRO A 187 -25.68 3.10 -4.76
N SER A 188 -24.75 2.69 -5.62
CA SER A 188 -23.53 3.45 -5.92
C SER A 188 -23.84 4.76 -6.64
N ALA A 189 -24.76 4.73 -7.62
CA ALA A 189 -25.20 5.92 -8.34
C ALA A 189 -25.80 6.98 -7.39
N ALA A 190 -26.57 6.55 -6.40
CA ALA A 190 -27.19 7.44 -5.42
C ALA A 190 -26.18 8.20 -4.55
N ILE A 191 -24.97 7.63 -4.34
CA ILE A 191 -23.89 8.22 -3.53
C ILE A 191 -22.92 9.01 -4.39
N PHE A 192 -22.40 8.38 -5.46
CA PHE A 192 -21.24 8.86 -6.22
C PHE A 192 -21.60 9.62 -7.50
N LEU A 193 -22.89 9.76 -7.78
CA LEU A 193 -23.39 10.61 -8.86
C LEU A 193 -24.37 11.65 -8.30
N LYS A 194 -24.24 12.90 -8.73
CA LYS A 194 -25.14 13.98 -8.35
C LYS A 194 -26.36 13.99 -9.28
N ARG A 195 -27.46 13.32 -8.86
CA ARG A 195 -28.67 13.17 -9.69
C ARG A 195 -28.36 12.55 -11.08
N GLY A 196 -27.46 11.56 -11.11
CA GLY A 196 -27.03 10.88 -12.33
C GLY A 196 -25.87 11.57 -13.10
N ALA A 197 -25.51 12.81 -12.73
CA ALA A 197 -24.36 13.54 -13.29
C ALA A 197 -23.08 13.28 -12.47
N ARG A 198 -21.92 13.54 -13.07
CA ARG A 198 -20.61 13.52 -12.39
C ARG A 198 -20.53 14.68 -11.39
N TYR A 199 -19.82 14.46 -10.29
CA TYR A 199 -19.39 15.55 -9.42
C TYR A 199 -18.31 16.39 -10.10
N VAL A 200 -18.20 17.65 -9.68
CA VAL A 200 -17.08 18.55 -10.03
C VAL A 200 -16.37 19.04 -8.79
N ALA A 201 -15.11 19.45 -8.93
CA ALA A 201 -14.33 20.00 -7.82
C ALA A 201 -15.03 21.22 -7.19
N GLY A 202 -15.01 21.32 -5.87
CA GLY A 202 -15.74 22.32 -5.09
C GLY A 202 -17.14 21.86 -4.65
N GLU A 203 -17.67 20.77 -5.19
CA GLU A 203 -18.95 20.21 -4.72
C GLU A 203 -18.77 19.37 -3.45
N ARG A 204 -19.86 19.19 -2.73
CA ARG A 204 -19.88 18.45 -1.46
C ARG A 204 -20.42 17.05 -1.64
N LEU A 205 -19.63 16.04 -1.24
CA LEU A 205 -20.07 14.66 -1.14
C LEU A 205 -20.60 14.40 0.27
N VAL A 206 -21.84 13.95 0.38
CA VAL A 206 -22.52 13.59 1.64
C VAL A 206 -22.91 12.13 1.60
N GLN A 207 -22.63 11.37 2.68
CA GLN A 207 -22.82 9.92 2.74
C GLN A 207 -23.67 9.52 3.96
N PRO A 208 -24.99 9.84 3.96
CA PRO A 208 -25.85 9.65 5.15
C PRO A 208 -26.01 8.19 5.56
N ASP A 209 -26.01 7.27 4.59
CA ASP A 209 -26.10 5.83 4.87
C ASP A 209 -24.83 5.33 5.56
N LEU A 210 -23.66 5.74 5.08
CA LEU A 210 -22.39 5.43 5.71
C LEU A 210 -22.28 6.03 7.11
N ALA A 211 -22.79 7.26 7.34
CA ALA A 211 -22.86 7.87 8.66
C ALA A 211 -23.70 7.02 9.64
N ARG A 212 -24.84 6.47 9.19
CA ARG A 212 -25.66 5.56 10.01
C ARG A 212 -24.93 4.26 10.35
N THR A 213 -24.24 3.68 9.37
CA THR A 213 -23.41 2.50 9.56
C THR A 213 -22.29 2.77 10.57
N LEU A 214 -21.54 3.86 10.42
CA LEU A 214 -20.47 4.26 11.34
C LEU A 214 -21.00 4.50 12.77
N ARG A 215 -22.18 5.11 12.95
CA ARG A 215 -22.82 5.24 14.27
C ARG A 215 -23.17 3.87 14.88
N THR A 216 -23.61 2.93 14.05
CA THR A 216 -23.92 1.57 14.51
C THR A 216 -22.66 0.86 14.98
N VAL A 217 -21.56 0.94 14.20
CA VAL A 217 -20.24 0.42 14.59
C VAL A 217 -19.71 1.15 15.84
N SER A 218 -19.82 2.46 15.92
CA SER A 218 -19.40 3.26 17.09
C SER A 218 -20.09 2.79 18.38
N ARG A 219 -21.35 2.44 18.31
CA ARG A 219 -22.15 1.98 19.47
C ARG A 219 -21.89 0.52 19.80
N LEU A 220 -21.85 -0.38 18.80
CA LEU A 220 -21.91 -1.83 18.99
C LEU A 220 -20.59 -2.55 18.65
N GLY A 221 -19.57 -1.86 18.15
CA GLY A 221 -18.30 -2.43 17.73
C GLY A 221 -18.46 -3.44 16.59
N VAL A 222 -17.73 -4.55 16.67
CA VAL A 222 -17.77 -5.66 15.70
C VAL A 222 -19.21 -6.15 15.47
N GLY A 223 -20.01 -6.24 16.54
CA GLY A 223 -21.43 -6.65 16.46
C GLY A 223 -22.28 -5.71 15.61
N GLY A 224 -21.92 -4.43 15.52
CA GLY A 224 -22.62 -3.45 14.68
C GLY A 224 -22.42 -3.62 13.19
N PHE A 225 -21.40 -4.38 12.77
CA PHE A 225 -21.10 -4.66 11.38
C PHE A 225 -21.47 -6.11 10.98
N TYR A 226 -21.03 -7.10 11.78
CA TYR A 226 -21.17 -8.52 11.44
C TYR A 226 -22.49 -9.12 11.90
N LYS A 227 -23.32 -8.38 12.64
CA LYS A 227 -24.65 -8.78 13.11
C LYS A 227 -25.68 -7.66 12.89
N GLY A 228 -26.95 -7.99 13.06
CA GLY A 228 -28.05 -7.01 12.98
C GLY A 228 -28.27 -6.44 11.58
N SER A 229 -28.69 -5.17 11.51
CA SER A 229 -29.17 -4.56 10.26
C SER A 229 -28.09 -4.39 9.18
N VAL A 230 -26.85 -4.10 9.56
CA VAL A 230 -25.75 -3.94 8.59
C VAL A 230 -25.41 -5.30 7.95
N ALA A 231 -25.25 -6.35 8.77
CA ALA A 231 -25.01 -7.70 8.26
C ALA A 231 -26.15 -8.19 7.37
N ALA A 232 -27.40 -7.99 7.79
CA ALA A 232 -28.56 -8.36 6.99
C ALA A 232 -28.59 -7.65 5.63
N ALA A 233 -28.21 -6.37 5.59
CA ALA A 233 -28.13 -5.61 4.33
C ALA A 233 -26.98 -6.11 3.43
N LEU A 234 -25.82 -6.45 3.98
CA LEU A 234 -24.70 -7.06 3.24
C LEU A 234 -25.11 -8.39 2.62
N VAL A 235 -25.74 -9.27 3.39
CA VAL A 235 -26.25 -10.57 2.91
C VAL A 235 -27.33 -10.40 1.86
N ALA A 236 -28.26 -9.47 2.06
CA ALA A 236 -29.33 -9.17 1.08
C ALA A 236 -28.75 -8.64 -0.23
N ALA A 237 -27.78 -7.73 -0.18
CA ALA A 237 -27.09 -7.19 -1.35
C ALA A 237 -26.33 -8.31 -2.11
N SER A 238 -25.58 -9.16 -1.40
CA SER A 238 -24.90 -10.32 -1.96
C SER A 238 -25.89 -11.22 -2.71
N LYS A 239 -26.96 -11.67 -2.04
CA LYS A 239 -27.97 -12.54 -2.63
C LYS A 239 -28.67 -11.90 -3.83
N GLY A 240 -29.07 -10.62 -3.71
CA GLY A 240 -29.76 -9.90 -4.77
C GLY A 240 -28.91 -9.65 -6.02
N GLY A 241 -27.59 -9.51 -5.85
CA GLY A 241 -26.62 -9.31 -6.92
C GLY A 241 -25.94 -10.58 -7.43
N GLY A 242 -26.40 -11.77 -7.02
CA GLY A 242 -25.81 -13.05 -7.45
C GLY A 242 -24.48 -13.41 -6.76
N GLY A 243 -24.18 -12.76 -5.63
CA GLY A 243 -23.07 -13.13 -4.77
C GLY A 243 -23.39 -14.30 -3.84
N ILE A 244 -22.40 -14.75 -3.10
CA ILE A 244 -22.46 -15.96 -2.28
C ILE A 244 -22.18 -15.71 -0.77
N ILE A 245 -22.01 -14.46 -0.35
CA ILE A 245 -21.81 -14.13 1.08
C ILE A 245 -23.12 -14.33 1.82
N THR A 246 -23.04 -15.05 2.94
CA THR A 246 -24.13 -15.37 3.85
C THR A 246 -23.86 -14.85 5.26
N GLN A 247 -24.85 -14.97 6.17
CA GLN A 247 -24.63 -14.64 7.59
C GLN A 247 -23.57 -15.56 8.23
N ALA A 248 -23.48 -16.82 7.79
CA ALA A 248 -22.48 -17.77 8.29
C ALA A 248 -21.04 -17.31 7.99
N ASP A 249 -20.80 -16.68 6.83
CA ASP A 249 -19.51 -16.10 6.47
C ASP A 249 -19.14 -14.96 7.40
N LEU A 250 -20.08 -14.05 7.67
CA LEU A 250 -19.91 -12.93 8.58
C LEU A 250 -19.68 -13.39 10.03
N ASP A 251 -20.40 -14.40 10.48
CA ASP A 251 -20.25 -14.99 11.82
C ASP A 251 -18.92 -15.74 11.99
N ALA A 252 -18.38 -16.30 10.92
CA ALA A 252 -17.12 -17.05 10.92
C ALA A 252 -15.87 -16.15 10.83
N TYR A 253 -16.01 -14.92 10.33
CA TYR A 253 -14.85 -14.05 10.11
C TYR A 253 -14.11 -13.72 11.41
N ARG A 254 -12.77 -13.79 11.39
CA ARG A 254 -11.88 -13.44 12.52
C ARG A 254 -10.65 -12.70 12.04
N THR A 255 -10.31 -11.60 12.68
CA THR A 255 -8.99 -10.98 12.59
C THR A 255 -7.93 -11.91 13.19
N ARG A 256 -6.75 -11.99 12.58
CA ARG A 256 -5.60 -12.74 13.11
C ARG A 256 -4.54 -11.76 13.61
N GLU A 257 -3.90 -12.09 14.70
CA GLU A 257 -2.67 -11.44 15.14
C GLU A 257 -1.53 -12.43 14.98
N LEU A 258 -0.48 -12.03 14.28
CA LEU A 258 0.64 -12.87 13.89
C LEU A 258 1.96 -12.19 14.30
N PRO A 259 3.03 -12.96 14.53
CA PRO A 259 4.37 -12.39 14.51
C PRO A 259 4.63 -11.73 13.15
N PRO A 260 5.20 -10.52 13.10
CA PRO A 260 5.63 -9.93 11.84
C PRO A 260 6.73 -10.77 11.21
N LEU A 261 6.93 -10.63 9.91
CA LEU A 261 8.11 -11.17 9.24
C LEU A 261 9.27 -10.20 9.44
N GLU A 262 10.40 -10.73 9.90
CA GLU A 262 11.58 -9.92 10.19
C GLU A 262 12.77 -10.40 9.37
N CYS A 263 13.63 -9.47 8.93
CA CYS A 263 14.89 -9.74 8.26
C CYS A 263 15.85 -8.56 8.42
N ASP A 264 17.12 -8.79 8.12
CA ASP A 264 18.14 -7.75 8.16
C ASP A 264 18.61 -7.38 6.76
N TYR A 265 18.94 -6.12 6.57
CA TYR A 265 19.59 -5.59 5.39
C TYR A 265 20.65 -4.57 5.80
N ARG A 266 21.94 -4.90 5.61
CA ARG A 266 23.06 -4.12 6.14
C ARG A 266 22.91 -3.87 7.65
N ASP A 267 22.89 -2.59 8.08
CA ASP A 267 22.72 -2.18 9.48
C ASP A 267 21.25 -1.90 9.87
N PHE A 268 20.31 -2.31 9.03
CA PHE A 268 18.89 -2.08 9.23
C PHE A 268 18.15 -3.38 9.50
N HIS A 269 17.21 -3.33 10.44
CA HIS A 269 16.30 -4.44 10.70
C HIS A 269 14.90 -4.12 10.20
N ILE A 270 14.34 -5.01 9.39
CA ILE A 270 13.08 -4.83 8.65
C ILE A 270 11.98 -5.60 9.34
N VAL A 271 10.86 -4.96 9.60
CA VAL A 271 9.64 -5.54 10.17
C VAL A 271 8.51 -5.34 9.17
N SER A 272 7.99 -6.42 8.61
CA SER A 272 7.02 -6.35 7.51
C SER A 272 5.98 -7.47 7.59
N ALA A 273 5.13 -7.56 6.55
CA ALA A 273 3.99 -8.46 6.49
C ALA A 273 4.40 -9.93 6.25
N PRO A 274 4.00 -10.88 7.12
CA PRO A 274 4.07 -12.31 6.83
C PRO A 274 2.92 -12.75 5.88
N PRO A 275 2.94 -13.99 5.33
CA PRO A 275 1.77 -14.55 4.66
C PRO A 275 0.50 -14.50 5.55
N PRO A 276 -0.69 -14.23 4.96
CA PRO A 276 -1.05 -14.32 3.55
C PRO A 276 -0.61 -13.10 2.71
N SER A 277 0.19 -12.17 3.21
CA SER A 277 0.90 -11.26 2.33
C SER A 277 2.23 -11.86 1.87
N SER A 278 2.47 -11.81 0.58
CA SER A 278 3.81 -12.08 0.03
C SER A 278 4.78 -10.93 0.26
N GLY A 279 4.25 -9.77 0.67
CA GLY A 279 4.97 -8.50 0.69
C GLY A 279 6.28 -8.55 1.45
N GLY A 280 6.26 -8.89 2.74
CA GLY A 280 7.47 -8.94 3.54
C GLY A 280 8.44 -10.03 3.11
N GLY A 281 7.92 -11.24 2.76
CA GLY A 281 8.77 -12.34 2.32
C GLY A 281 9.54 -12.01 1.03
N THR A 282 8.85 -11.48 0.03
CA THR A 282 9.47 -11.07 -1.24
C THR A 282 10.39 -9.86 -1.07
N LEU A 283 10.00 -8.87 -0.25
CA LEU A 283 10.85 -7.72 0.09
C LEU A 283 12.16 -8.17 0.73
N CYS A 284 12.10 -9.03 1.74
CA CYS A 284 13.29 -9.56 2.41
C CYS A 284 14.18 -10.37 1.46
N GLN A 285 13.59 -11.19 0.59
CA GLN A 285 14.34 -11.94 -0.43
C GLN A 285 15.06 -10.98 -1.41
N LEU A 286 14.37 -9.94 -1.89
CA LEU A 286 14.95 -8.90 -2.74
C LEU A 286 16.14 -8.22 -2.07
N LEU A 287 15.98 -7.80 -0.82
CA LEU A 287 17.02 -7.14 -0.05
C LEU A 287 18.23 -8.07 0.18
N LEU A 288 18.01 -9.34 0.52
CA LEU A 288 19.09 -10.33 0.67
C LEU A 288 19.86 -10.59 -0.63
N ILE A 289 19.19 -10.57 -1.79
CA ILE A 289 19.87 -10.67 -3.10
C ILE A 289 20.69 -9.40 -3.33
N LEU A 290 20.11 -8.22 -3.10
CA LEU A 290 20.75 -6.93 -3.39
C LEU A 290 21.87 -6.57 -2.41
N GLU A 291 21.86 -7.10 -1.17
CA GLU A 291 22.91 -6.88 -0.17
C GLU A 291 24.31 -7.26 -0.66
N GLY A 292 24.40 -8.24 -1.58
CA GLY A 292 25.66 -8.68 -2.14
C GLY A 292 26.26 -7.77 -3.21
N TYR A 293 25.59 -6.68 -3.58
CA TYR A 293 26.07 -5.73 -4.59
C TYR A 293 26.41 -4.36 -3.96
N PRO A 294 27.46 -3.66 -4.43
CA PRO A 294 27.85 -2.35 -3.91
C PRO A 294 26.98 -1.23 -4.50
N LEU A 295 25.65 -1.26 -4.23
CA LEU A 295 24.70 -0.34 -4.85
C LEU A 295 25.05 1.14 -4.61
N ARG A 296 25.57 1.47 -3.42
CA ARG A 296 26.00 2.82 -3.07
C ARG A 296 27.11 3.31 -4.01
N ASP A 297 28.12 2.47 -4.25
CA ASP A 297 29.27 2.82 -5.09
C ASP A 297 28.92 2.85 -6.58
N LEU A 298 27.96 2.02 -6.99
CA LEU A 298 27.40 2.04 -8.35
C LEU A 298 26.61 3.31 -8.64
N GLY A 299 26.00 3.91 -7.63
CA GLY A 299 25.22 5.14 -7.73
C GLY A 299 23.78 4.94 -8.22
N TYR A 300 22.90 5.84 -7.78
CA TYR A 300 21.49 5.86 -8.18
C TYR A 300 21.33 5.97 -9.70
N GLY A 301 20.46 5.17 -10.28
CA GLY A 301 20.13 5.22 -11.71
C GLY A 301 21.22 4.76 -12.66
N SER A 302 22.37 4.27 -12.17
CA SER A 302 23.38 3.67 -13.04
C SER A 302 22.86 2.38 -13.69
N ALA A 303 23.30 2.09 -14.92
CA ALA A 303 22.87 0.91 -15.65
C ALA A 303 23.12 -0.39 -14.86
N GLN A 304 24.25 -0.48 -14.15
CA GLN A 304 24.62 -1.66 -13.39
C GLN A 304 23.75 -1.84 -12.14
N ALA A 305 23.46 -0.75 -11.39
CA ALA A 305 22.57 -0.81 -10.24
C ALA A 305 21.15 -1.20 -10.66
N VAL A 306 20.63 -0.60 -11.73
CA VAL A 306 19.30 -0.90 -12.28
C VAL A 306 19.24 -2.34 -12.79
N HIS A 307 20.28 -2.83 -13.47
CA HIS A 307 20.36 -4.23 -13.91
C HIS A 307 20.20 -5.20 -12.73
N TYR A 308 20.95 -5.02 -11.65
CA TYR A 308 20.86 -5.89 -10.48
C TYR A 308 19.48 -5.81 -9.80
N GLN A 309 18.87 -4.63 -9.75
CA GLN A 309 17.51 -4.47 -9.23
C GLN A 309 16.50 -5.25 -10.08
N ILE A 310 16.56 -5.15 -11.41
CA ILE A 310 15.65 -5.87 -12.31
C ILE A 310 15.83 -7.39 -12.16
N GLU A 311 17.06 -7.88 -12.14
CA GLU A 311 17.32 -9.31 -12.01
C GLU A 311 16.89 -9.85 -10.63
N ALA A 312 17.13 -9.12 -9.55
CA ALA A 312 16.63 -9.49 -8.23
C ALA A 312 15.10 -9.59 -8.21
N MET A 313 14.40 -8.61 -8.81
CA MET A 313 12.94 -8.63 -8.94
C MET A 313 12.48 -9.85 -9.74
N ARG A 314 13.10 -10.17 -10.86
CA ARG A 314 12.78 -11.33 -11.71
C ARG A 314 12.80 -12.64 -10.92
N HIS A 315 13.84 -12.89 -10.15
CA HIS A 315 14.00 -14.10 -9.36
C HIS A 315 13.05 -14.16 -8.16
N ALA A 316 12.87 -13.07 -7.43
CA ALA A 316 12.00 -13.05 -6.26
C ALA A 316 10.51 -13.22 -6.62
N TYR A 317 10.08 -12.68 -7.75
CA TYR A 317 8.68 -12.82 -8.18
C TYR A 317 8.34 -14.21 -8.72
N VAL A 318 9.28 -14.94 -9.27
CA VAL A 318 9.07 -16.36 -9.61
C VAL A 318 8.71 -17.16 -8.36
N ASP A 319 9.50 -17.03 -7.31
CA ASP A 319 9.25 -17.70 -6.03
C ASP A 319 7.92 -17.27 -5.41
N ARG A 320 7.67 -15.97 -5.36
CA ARG A 320 6.42 -15.37 -4.85
C ARG A 320 5.19 -15.99 -5.53
N ASN A 321 5.19 -16.05 -6.83
CA ASN A 321 4.02 -16.43 -7.62
C ASN A 321 3.66 -17.90 -7.49
N HIS A 322 4.63 -18.76 -7.17
CA HIS A 322 4.42 -20.21 -7.15
C HIS A 322 4.33 -20.80 -5.75
N LEU A 323 4.99 -20.18 -4.77
CA LEU A 323 5.25 -20.84 -3.49
C LEU A 323 4.44 -20.25 -2.33
N LEU A 324 3.89 -19.02 -2.47
CA LEU A 324 3.24 -18.34 -1.37
C LEU A 324 1.72 -18.39 -1.45
N GLY A 325 1.08 -18.42 -0.28
CA GLY A 325 -0.37 -18.43 -0.09
C GLY A 325 -0.75 -18.30 1.38
N ASP A 326 -2.05 -18.46 1.72
CA ASP A 326 -2.51 -18.44 3.12
C ASP A 326 -1.85 -19.58 3.92
N PRO A 327 -1.10 -19.28 5.00
CA PRO A 327 -0.39 -20.28 5.80
C PRO A 327 -1.32 -21.28 6.52
N ALA A 328 -2.62 -21.01 6.61
CA ALA A 328 -3.59 -21.97 7.12
C ALA A 328 -3.91 -23.09 6.12
N PHE A 329 -3.56 -22.93 4.84
CA PHE A 329 -3.87 -23.85 3.74
C PHE A 329 -2.62 -24.39 3.03
N VAL A 330 -1.51 -23.64 3.04
CA VAL A 330 -0.28 -24.00 2.34
C VAL A 330 0.96 -23.77 3.19
N ASN A 331 1.96 -24.62 2.99
CA ASN A 331 3.27 -24.42 3.61
C ASN A 331 4.10 -23.43 2.79
N ASN A 332 4.32 -22.24 3.31
CA ASN A 332 5.16 -21.22 2.70
C ASN A 332 6.64 -21.50 3.04
N PRO A 333 7.54 -21.74 2.06
CA PRO A 333 8.93 -22.11 2.32
C PRO A 333 9.81 -20.91 2.68
N LEU A 334 9.37 -20.06 3.62
CA LEU A 334 10.07 -18.82 4.00
C LEU A 334 11.50 -19.08 4.48
N GLY A 335 11.73 -20.16 5.23
CA GLY A 335 13.07 -20.51 5.70
C GLY A 335 14.07 -20.72 4.56
N ARG A 336 13.61 -21.21 3.39
CA ARG A 336 14.42 -21.33 2.18
C ARG A 336 14.55 -19.99 1.46
N LEU A 337 13.44 -19.27 1.27
CA LEU A 337 13.43 -18.01 0.51
C LEU A 337 14.29 -16.93 1.15
N LEU A 338 14.38 -16.95 2.48
CA LEU A 338 15.16 -16.01 3.29
C LEU A 338 16.56 -16.53 3.70
N ASP A 339 16.98 -17.67 3.14
CA ASP A 339 18.33 -18.20 3.39
C ASP A 339 19.37 -17.41 2.58
N ARG A 340 20.42 -16.95 3.26
CA ARG A 340 21.54 -16.22 2.63
C ARG A 340 22.26 -17.03 1.56
N LYS A 341 22.31 -18.37 1.69
CA LYS A 341 22.89 -19.26 0.66
C LYS A 341 22.02 -19.30 -0.60
N TYR A 342 20.68 -19.28 -0.42
CA TYR A 342 19.77 -19.22 -1.55
C TYR A 342 19.89 -17.88 -2.28
N ALA A 343 19.94 -16.75 -1.56
CA ALA A 343 20.20 -15.44 -2.15
C ALA A 343 21.57 -15.39 -2.87
N GLN A 344 22.60 -16.06 -2.32
CA GLN A 344 23.89 -16.17 -2.97
C GLN A 344 23.85 -17.02 -4.24
N ALA A 345 23.10 -18.11 -4.25
CA ALA A 345 22.91 -18.91 -5.47
C ALA A 345 22.23 -18.11 -6.58
N ILE A 346 21.22 -17.30 -6.25
CA ILE A 346 20.59 -16.38 -7.20
C ILE A 346 21.61 -15.36 -7.74
N ARG A 347 22.40 -14.72 -6.85
CA ARG A 347 23.45 -13.77 -7.29
C ARG A 347 24.46 -14.40 -8.24
N THR A 348 24.83 -15.66 -7.99
CA THR A 348 25.75 -16.40 -8.87
C THR A 348 25.16 -16.69 -10.25
N ALA A 349 23.83 -16.84 -10.32
CA ALA A 349 23.12 -17.07 -11.57
C ALA A 349 22.87 -15.77 -12.37
N ILE A 350 22.97 -14.61 -11.75
CA ILE A 350 22.82 -13.31 -12.42
C ILE A 350 24.12 -12.98 -13.19
N ASP A 351 24.02 -12.91 -14.51
CA ASP A 351 25.13 -12.47 -15.38
C ASP A 351 25.27 -10.93 -15.27
N PRO A 352 26.42 -10.38 -14.85
CA PRO A 352 26.56 -8.93 -14.65
C PRO A 352 26.51 -8.10 -15.95
N LYS A 353 26.48 -8.73 -17.11
CA LYS A 353 26.52 -8.08 -18.42
C LYS A 353 25.33 -8.40 -19.32
N ARG A 354 24.45 -9.30 -18.90
CA ARG A 354 23.32 -9.77 -19.73
C ARG A 354 22.06 -9.94 -18.88
N ALA A 355 20.95 -9.50 -19.44
CA ALA A 355 19.63 -9.75 -18.85
C ALA A 355 19.31 -11.26 -18.82
N GLY A 356 18.74 -11.72 -17.72
CA GLY A 356 18.21 -13.06 -17.60
C GLY A 356 17.00 -13.28 -18.52
N ASP A 357 16.70 -14.56 -18.78
CA ASP A 357 15.55 -15.00 -19.56
C ASP A 357 14.49 -15.58 -18.60
N SER A 358 13.37 -14.89 -18.44
CA SER A 358 12.29 -15.33 -17.53
C SER A 358 11.75 -16.71 -17.88
N ALA A 359 11.82 -17.16 -19.15
CA ALA A 359 11.37 -18.48 -19.54
C ALA A 359 12.28 -19.61 -19.02
N LYS A 360 13.53 -19.31 -18.70
CA LYS A 360 14.50 -20.26 -18.15
C LYS A 360 14.48 -20.32 -16.63
N ILE A 361 13.83 -19.36 -15.98
CA ILE A 361 13.63 -19.31 -14.53
C ILE A 361 12.24 -19.91 -14.29
N SER A 362 12.17 -21.23 -14.04
CA SER A 362 10.90 -21.98 -13.92
C SER A 362 10.01 -21.52 -12.78
N PRO A 363 8.71 -21.72 -12.86
CA PRO A 363 7.83 -22.10 -13.97
C PRO A 363 6.69 -21.12 -14.26
N GLY A 364 6.19 -20.97 -15.51
CA GLY A 364 4.82 -20.57 -15.87
C GLY A 364 4.61 -19.34 -16.76
N VAL A 365 3.42 -19.05 -17.27
CA VAL A 365 3.04 -18.23 -18.44
C VAL A 365 2.45 -16.84 -18.11
N ALA A 366 2.50 -15.89 -19.04
CA ALA A 366 2.46 -14.41 -18.90
C ALA A 366 1.10 -13.65 -18.94
N PRO A 367 1.07 -12.33 -18.60
CA PRO A 367 -0.04 -11.53 -18.02
C PRO A 367 -0.44 -10.20 -18.68
N HIS A 368 -1.38 -9.44 -18.01
CA HIS A 368 -1.59 -7.98 -18.11
C HIS A 368 -2.03 -7.38 -16.75
N GLU A 369 -1.81 -6.07 -16.48
CA GLU A 369 -1.83 -5.45 -15.14
C GLU A 369 -2.94 -4.41 -14.86
N GLY A 370 -3.31 -4.26 -13.55
CA GLY A 370 -4.09 -3.18 -12.94
C GLY A 370 -3.64 -2.88 -11.48
N THR A 371 -4.00 -1.71 -10.90
CA THR A 371 -3.34 -1.17 -9.68
C THR A 371 -4.30 -0.41 -8.77
N HIS A 372 -4.64 -0.89 -7.51
CA HIS A 372 -5.42 -0.01 -6.60
C HIS A 372 -5.54 -0.49 -5.14
N THR A 373 -5.01 0.31 -4.19
CA THR A 373 -4.97 0.08 -2.73
C THR A 373 -4.82 1.43 -2.03
N THR A 374 -4.83 1.51 -0.70
CA THR A 374 -4.37 2.71 0.03
C THR A 374 -3.43 2.35 1.17
N HIS A 375 -2.56 3.29 1.53
CA HIS A 375 -1.61 3.15 2.62
C HIS A 375 -1.57 4.40 3.49
N TYR A 376 -1.28 4.21 4.80
CA TYR A 376 -0.96 5.31 5.71
C TYR A 376 0.06 4.90 6.77
N SER A 377 0.92 5.87 7.13
CA SER A 377 2.01 5.75 8.09
C SER A 377 1.82 6.72 9.25
N ILE A 378 2.03 6.27 10.48
CA ILE A 378 1.84 7.09 11.69
C ILE A 378 2.96 6.82 12.70
N VAL A 379 3.42 7.88 13.36
CA VAL A 379 4.29 7.79 14.53
C VAL A 379 3.87 8.82 15.58
N ASP A 380 3.95 8.45 16.86
CA ASP A 380 3.66 9.35 17.98
C ASP A 380 4.92 9.79 18.75
N SER A 381 4.74 10.68 19.71
CA SER A 381 5.84 11.22 20.54
C SER A 381 6.49 10.19 21.45
N GLN A 382 5.81 9.07 21.74
CA GLN A 382 6.30 7.99 22.57
C GLN A 382 7.21 7.04 21.80
N GLY A 383 7.11 7.03 20.45
CA GLY A 383 7.85 6.14 19.57
C GLY A 383 7.04 4.91 19.11
N ASN A 384 5.72 4.88 19.34
CA ASN A 384 4.87 3.90 18.68
C ASN A 384 4.79 4.23 17.19
N ALA A 385 4.96 3.20 16.35
CA ALA A 385 4.93 3.31 14.90
C ALA A 385 3.91 2.33 14.31
N VAL A 386 3.13 2.80 13.35
CA VAL A 386 2.10 2.02 12.67
C VAL A 386 2.19 2.23 11.16
N SER A 387 2.21 1.13 10.42
CA SER A 387 2.19 1.08 8.96
C SER A 387 0.97 0.25 8.54
N VAL A 388 0.03 0.84 7.81
CA VAL A 388 -1.23 0.18 7.43
C VAL A 388 -1.43 0.22 5.93
N THR A 389 -1.68 -0.94 5.36
CA THR A 389 -2.13 -1.06 3.97
C THR A 389 -3.46 -1.80 3.96
N TYR A 390 -4.53 -1.18 3.42
CA TYR A 390 -5.83 -1.80 3.32
C TYR A 390 -6.52 -1.40 2.01
N THR A 391 -7.51 -2.18 1.57
CA THR A 391 -7.94 -2.12 0.18
C THR A 391 -9.39 -2.57 -0.02
N LEU A 392 -9.91 -2.26 -1.19
CA LEU A 392 -11.05 -2.92 -1.83
C LEU A 392 -10.59 -3.83 -2.99
N ASN A 393 -9.28 -3.98 -3.22
CA ASN A 393 -8.55 -4.55 -4.32
C ASN A 393 -8.45 -3.57 -5.52
N ASP A 394 -9.47 -3.41 -6.36
CA ASP A 394 -9.52 -2.38 -7.42
C ASP A 394 -10.04 -1.03 -6.87
N TRP A 395 -9.90 0.08 -7.63
CA TRP A 395 -10.61 1.33 -7.31
C TRP A 395 -12.12 1.07 -7.24
N PHE A 396 -12.70 1.41 -6.07
CA PHE A 396 -14.10 1.13 -5.75
C PHE A 396 -14.47 -0.37 -5.77
N GLY A 397 -13.48 -1.25 -5.65
CA GLY A 397 -13.64 -2.69 -5.54
C GLY A 397 -14.50 -3.32 -6.65
N ALA A 398 -15.49 -4.10 -6.28
CA ALA A 398 -16.46 -4.72 -7.19
C ALA A 398 -17.41 -3.73 -7.88
N ARG A 399 -17.29 -2.43 -7.54
CA ARG A 399 -18.11 -1.30 -8.02
C ARG A 399 -19.60 -1.44 -7.73
N VAL A 400 -19.91 -2.08 -6.62
CA VAL A 400 -21.25 -2.22 -6.06
C VAL A 400 -21.28 -1.81 -4.60
N THR A 401 -22.38 -1.20 -4.18
CA THR A 401 -22.61 -0.75 -2.82
C THR A 401 -23.71 -1.58 -2.16
N ALA A 402 -23.53 -2.02 -0.92
CA ALA A 402 -24.60 -2.65 -0.16
C ALA A 402 -25.68 -1.60 0.18
N ALA A 403 -26.85 -1.76 -0.41
CA ALA A 403 -27.95 -0.80 -0.34
C ALA A 403 -28.31 -0.42 1.10
N GLY A 404 -28.49 0.88 1.37
CA GLY A 404 -28.85 1.44 2.67
C GLY A 404 -27.73 1.46 3.72
N THR A 405 -26.53 0.94 3.40
CA THR A 405 -25.38 0.95 4.31
C THR A 405 -24.31 1.99 3.95
N GLY A 406 -24.25 2.39 2.69
CA GLY A 406 -23.16 3.22 2.15
C GLY A 406 -21.82 2.49 2.03
N ILE A 407 -21.79 1.17 2.21
CA ILE A 407 -20.57 0.37 2.16
C ILE A 407 -20.29 -0.06 0.73
N MET A 408 -19.19 0.45 0.15
CA MET A 408 -18.60 -0.06 -1.09
C MET A 408 -17.96 -1.43 -0.81
N LEU A 409 -18.18 -2.41 -1.70
CA LEU A 409 -17.73 -3.79 -1.53
C LEU A 409 -16.47 -4.08 -2.35
N ASN A 410 -15.57 -4.87 -1.77
CA ASN A 410 -14.31 -5.28 -2.37
C ASN A 410 -14.52 -6.23 -3.56
N ASN A 411 -13.49 -6.39 -4.40
CA ASN A 411 -13.37 -7.47 -5.38
C ASN A 411 -12.14 -8.34 -5.11
N GLU A 412 -11.92 -8.67 -3.85
CA GLU A 412 -10.72 -9.32 -3.37
C GLU A 412 -10.59 -10.79 -3.80
N MET A 413 -11.68 -11.40 -4.26
CA MET A 413 -11.66 -12.75 -4.80
C MET A 413 -10.80 -12.87 -6.07
N ASP A 414 -10.52 -11.75 -6.76
CA ASP A 414 -9.65 -11.71 -7.94
C ASP A 414 -8.17 -11.95 -7.61
N ASP A 415 -7.76 -11.69 -6.37
CA ASP A 415 -6.38 -11.95 -5.92
C ASP A 415 -6.07 -13.46 -5.78
N PHE A 416 -7.08 -14.33 -5.79
CA PHE A 416 -6.88 -15.77 -5.90
C PHE A 416 -6.46 -16.19 -7.31
N THR A 417 -5.87 -17.40 -7.38
CA THR A 417 -5.66 -18.11 -8.65
C THR A 417 -6.99 -18.67 -9.14
N ALA A 418 -7.72 -17.93 -9.95
CA ALA A 418 -8.98 -18.38 -10.55
C ALA A 418 -8.76 -19.52 -11.57
N LYS A 419 -7.60 -19.49 -12.27
CA LYS A 419 -7.12 -20.58 -13.15
C LYS A 419 -5.60 -20.57 -13.12
N VAL A 420 -4.98 -21.72 -12.82
CA VAL A 420 -3.51 -21.85 -12.82
C VAL A 420 -2.95 -21.52 -14.21
N GLY A 421 -1.95 -20.64 -14.24
CA GLY A 421 -1.34 -20.17 -15.49
C GLY A 421 -2.09 -19.05 -16.20
N ALA A 422 -3.23 -18.59 -15.67
CA ALA A 422 -3.91 -17.39 -16.14
C ALA A 422 -3.63 -16.20 -15.20
N PRO A 423 -3.57 -14.96 -15.74
CA PRO A 423 -3.35 -13.77 -14.92
C PRO A 423 -4.63 -13.34 -14.18
N ASN A 424 -4.46 -12.70 -13.02
CA ASN A 424 -5.51 -11.93 -12.34
C ASN A 424 -5.52 -10.46 -12.84
N LEU A 425 -6.31 -9.58 -12.22
CA LEU A 425 -6.38 -8.15 -12.53
C LEU A 425 -4.98 -7.46 -12.51
N TYR A 426 -4.07 -7.92 -11.65
CA TYR A 426 -2.70 -7.39 -11.52
C TYR A 426 -1.69 -8.05 -12.45
N GLY A 427 -2.14 -8.92 -13.34
CA GLY A 427 -1.26 -9.64 -14.25
C GLY A 427 -0.37 -10.68 -13.56
N LEU A 428 -0.63 -11.01 -12.30
CA LEU A 428 0.08 -12.04 -11.58
C LEU A 428 -0.37 -13.42 -12.06
N VAL A 429 0.56 -14.17 -12.64
CA VAL A 429 0.36 -15.58 -12.97
C VAL A 429 0.76 -16.42 -11.77
N GLN A 430 -0.22 -16.92 -11.06
CA GLN A 430 -0.02 -17.59 -9.79
C GLN A 430 -0.21 -19.11 -9.91
N GLY A 431 0.48 -19.83 -9.02
CA GLY A 431 0.39 -21.28 -8.92
C GLY A 431 -0.80 -21.77 -8.08
N ALA A 432 -0.86 -23.10 -7.89
CA ALA A 432 -1.93 -23.75 -7.13
C ALA A 432 -1.95 -23.38 -5.63
N ALA A 433 -0.85 -22.86 -5.07
CA ALA A 433 -0.78 -22.44 -3.66
C ALA A 433 -1.83 -21.39 -3.31
N ASN A 434 -2.18 -20.50 -4.26
CA ASN A 434 -3.17 -19.45 -4.05
C ASN A 434 -4.55 -19.77 -4.68
N ARG A 435 -4.94 -21.04 -4.87
CA ARG A 435 -6.28 -21.45 -5.33
C ARG A 435 -7.37 -20.97 -4.39
N ILE A 436 -8.57 -20.76 -4.95
CA ILE A 436 -9.78 -20.47 -4.17
C ILE A 436 -10.15 -21.71 -3.35
N GLU A 437 -10.33 -21.52 -2.05
CA GLU A 437 -10.85 -22.51 -1.12
C GLU A 437 -11.74 -21.79 -0.07
N PRO A 438 -12.82 -22.43 0.42
CA PRO A 438 -13.72 -21.84 1.42
C PRO A 438 -12.96 -21.34 2.66
N GLY A 439 -13.19 -20.10 3.07
CA GLY A 439 -12.57 -19.49 4.25
C GLY A 439 -11.09 -19.11 4.10
N LYS A 440 -10.46 -19.40 2.97
CA LYS A 440 -9.06 -19.04 2.67
C LYS A 440 -8.91 -17.55 2.41
N ARG A 441 -7.75 -16.98 2.74
CA ARG A 441 -7.38 -15.60 2.42
C ARG A 441 -6.60 -15.56 1.11
N PRO A 442 -6.93 -14.65 0.19
CA PRO A 442 -6.16 -14.51 -1.04
C PRO A 442 -4.76 -13.95 -0.74
N LEU A 443 -3.77 -14.44 -1.50
CA LEU A 443 -2.40 -13.94 -1.42
C LEU A 443 -2.36 -12.46 -1.79
N SER A 444 -1.73 -11.64 -0.94
CA SER A 444 -1.60 -10.21 -1.12
C SER A 444 -0.17 -9.80 -1.48
N SER A 445 -0.01 -8.61 -2.09
CA SER A 445 1.27 -7.93 -2.24
C SER A 445 1.43 -6.72 -1.30
N MET A 446 0.47 -6.44 -0.42
CA MET A 446 0.53 -5.33 0.53
C MET A 446 1.73 -5.49 1.48
N THR A 447 2.55 -4.45 1.58
CA THR A 447 3.86 -4.49 2.26
C THR A 447 3.97 -3.35 3.28
N PRO A 448 3.07 -3.28 4.30
CA PRO A 448 3.25 -2.30 5.37
C PRO A 448 4.53 -2.62 6.14
N THR A 449 5.51 -1.71 6.10
CA THR A 449 6.87 -1.96 6.58
C THR A 449 7.31 -0.90 7.58
N ILE A 450 8.00 -1.35 8.63
CA ILE A 450 8.73 -0.53 9.59
C ILE A 450 10.19 -0.98 9.57
N VAL A 451 11.10 -0.06 9.25
CA VAL A 451 12.55 -0.29 9.38
C VAL A 451 12.99 0.24 10.73
N THR A 452 13.82 -0.53 11.43
CA THR A 452 14.37 -0.12 12.71
C THR A 452 15.89 0.01 12.67
N ARG A 453 16.42 0.89 13.51
CA ARG A 453 17.85 0.99 13.85
C ARG A 453 17.98 0.96 15.37
N GLU A 454 18.92 0.15 15.86
CA GLU A 454 19.14 -0.01 17.30
C GLU A 454 17.84 -0.33 18.08
N GLY A 455 16.97 -1.15 17.47
CA GLY A 455 15.69 -1.57 18.04
C GLY A 455 14.57 -0.53 18.04
N LYS A 456 14.79 0.69 17.51
CA LYS A 456 13.80 1.77 17.46
C LYS A 456 13.29 1.97 16.02
N PRO A 457 12.01 2.34 15.83
CA PRO A 457 11.51 2.72 14.51
C PRO A 457 12.36 3.85 13.91
N TRP A 458 12.73 3.68 12.65
CA TRP A 458 13.54 4.64 11.92
C TRP A 458 12.89 5.09 10.61
N LEU A 459 12.29 4.16 9.83
CA LEU A 459 11.54 4.48 8.62
C LEU A 459 10.22 3.68 8.64
N ILE A 460 9.09 4.36 8.53
CA ILE A 460 7.78 3.77 8.31
C ILE A 460 7.42 4.02 6.85
N VAL A 461 7.11 2.96 6.08
CA VAL A 461 6.95 3.07 4.64
C VAL A 461 5.94 2.07 4.10
N GLY A 462 5.22 2.50 3.08
CA GLY A 462 4.35 1.65 2.29
C GLY A 462 3.65 2.41 1.19
N THR A 463 2.90 1.69 0.37
CA THR A 463 2.23 2.25 -0.80
C THR A 463 1.02 1.42 -1.20
N MET A 464 0.28 1.96 -2.13
CA MET A 464 -0.68 1.25 -2.98
C MET A 464 -0.03 0.78 -4.29
N GLY A 465 -0.72 -0.06 -5.08
CA GLY A 465 -0.27 -0.39 -6.45
C GLY A 465 -0.17 -1.88 -6.77
N GLY A 466 -1.00 -2.74 -6.18
CA GLY A 466 -1.05 -4.18 -6.49
C GLY A 466 0.31 -4.85 -6.37
N SER A 467 0.73 -5.60 -7.38
CA SER A 467 2.03 -6.29 -7.42
C SER A 467 3.22 -5.35 -7.30
N ARG A 468 3.09 -4.09 -7.74
CA ARG A 468 4.15 -3.08 -7.70
C ARG A 468 4.46 -2.57 -6.29
N ILE A 469 3.60 -2.83 -5.30
CA ILE A 469 3.79 -2.40 -3.91
C ILE A 469 5.15 -2.83 -3.39
N ILE A 470 5.52 -4.09 -3.57
CA ILE A 470 6.75 -4.68 -3.03
C ILE A 470 7.99 -3.98 -3.59
N THR A 471 8.03 -3.78 -4.91
CA THR A 471 9.16 -3.14 -5.59
C THR A 471 9.25 -1.65 -5.30
N ALA A 472 8.13 -0.95 -5.19
CA ALA A 472 8.10 0.46 -4.82
C ALA A 472 8.59 0.69 -3.39
N VAL A 473 8.17 -0.16 -2.43
CA VAL A 473 8.70 -0.13 -1.05
C VAL A 473 10.20 -0.40 -1.05
N MET A 474 10.64 -1.46 -1.75
CA MET A 474 12.08 -1.76 -1.87
C MET A 474 12.89 -0.59 -2.44
N LEU A 475 12.45 -0.01 -3.57
CA LEU A 475 13.16 1.11 -4.21
C LEU A 475 13.22 2.34 -3.29
N THR A 476 12.12 2.70 -2.63
CA THR A 476 12.11 3.81 -1.67
C THR A 476 13.06 3.55 -0.50
N MET A 477 13.08 2.31 0.04
CA MET A 477 14.04 1.92 1.08
C MET A 477 15.49 2.04 0.59
N LEU A 478 15.82 1.52 -0.60
CA LEU A 478 17.16 1.62 -1.17
C LEU A 478 17.58 3.09 -1.41
N ASN A 479 16.64 3.93 -1.86
CA ASN A 479 16.89 5.35 -2.07
C ASN A 479 17.35 6.04 -0.78
N VAL A 480 16.73 5.73 0.36
CA VAL A 480 17.13 6.28 1.66
C VAL A 480 18.38 5.59 2.21
N MET A 481 18.44 4.24 2.18
CA MET A 481 19.46 3.44 2.88
C MET A 481 20.79 3.36 2.10
N ASP A 482 20.73 3.19 0.78
CA ASP A 482 21.93 3.04 -0.05
C ASP A 482 22.31 4.33 -0.78
N PHE A 483 21.33 5.04 -1.36
CA PHE A 483 21.63 6.21 -2.17
C PHE A 483 21.60 7.53 -1.37
N GLY A 484 21.22 7.49 -0.09
CA GLY A 484 21.32 8.63 0.84
C GLY A 484 20.37 9.78 0.55
N MET A 485 19.31 9.55 -0.22
CA MET A 485 18.27 10.53 -0.49
C MET A 485 17.54 10.92 0.80
N ASP A 486 17.03 12.15 0.86
CA ASP A 486 16.05 12.47 1.88
C ASP A 486 14.73 11.71 1.62
N VAL A 487 13.86 11.68 2.63
CA VAL A 487 12.66 10.85 2.54
C VAL A 487 11.68 11.33 1.46
N GLN A 488 11.63 12.63 1.14
CA GLN A 488 10.78 13.14 0.06
C GLN A 488 11.39 12.86 -1.31
N GLU A 489 12.69 13.05 -1.49
CA GLU A 489 13.41 12.66 -2.72
C GLU A 489 13.22 11.16 -3.01
N ALA A 490 13.30 10.32 -1.97
CA ALA A 490 13.12 8.87 -2.09
C ALA A 490 11.70 8.49 -2.52
N VAL A 491 10.68 9.22 -2.06
CA VAL A 491 9.27 9.03 -2.41
C VAL A 491 8.99 9.55 -3.84
N ASP A 492 9.56 10.68 -4.22
CA ASP A 492 9.36 11.33 -5.52
C ASP A 492 10.05 10.60 -6.67
N ALA A 493 11.13 9.89 -6.37
CA ALA A 493 11.95 9.20 -7.36
C ALA A 493 11.10 8.30 -8.27
N PRO A 494 11.32 8.35 -9.59
CA PRO A 494 10.61 7.51 -10.55
C PRO A 494 11.00 6.04 -10.37
N ARG A 495 10.05 5.14 -10.65
CA ARG A 495 10.13 3.72 -10.30
C ARG A 495 10.25 2.82 -11.51
N ILE A 496 10.82 1.64 -11.27
CA ILE A 496 10.86 0.51 -12.20
C ILE A 496 10.20 -0.69 -11.54
N HIS A 497 9.63 -1.59 -12.35
CA HIS A 497 9.02 -2.81 -11.85
C HIS A 497 9.21 -3.98 -12.81
N GLN A 498 9.64 -5.12 -12.26
CA GLN A 498 9.72 -6.41 -12.94
C GLN A 498 9.10 -7.46 -12.02
N GLN A 499 8.17 -8.28 -12.54
CA GLN A 499 7.45 -9.29 -11.75
C GLN A 499 7.58 -10.71 -12.35
N TRP A 500 8.74 -10.99 -12.98
CA TRP A 500 9.07 -12.20 -13.71
C TRP A 500 8.33 -12.30 -15.06
N GLN A 501 7.04 -12.26 -15.08
CA GLN A 501 6.19 -12.16 -16.27
C GLN A 501 5.26 -10.95 -16.13
N PRO A 502 5.09 -10.15 -17.20
CA PRO A 502 5.73 -10.25 -18.54
C PRO A 502 7.25 -10.09 -18.47
N GLU A 503 7.94 -10.53 -19.54
CA GLU A 503 9.40 -10.37 -19.70
C GLU A 503 9.85 -8.91 -19.65
N THR A 504 8.98 -7.97 -20.01
CA THR A 504 9.27 -6.53 -20.04
C THR A 504 9.30 -5.93 -18.64
N THR A 505 10.30 -5.07 -18.38
CA THR A 505 10.34 -4.21 -17.18
C THR A 505 9.51 -2.96 -17.43
N SER A 506 8.56 -2.69 -16.56
CA SER A 506 7.80 -1.45 -16.54
C SER A 506 8.66 -0.33 -15.95
N VAL A 507 8.66 0.85 -16.60
CA VAL A 507 9.42 2.03 -16.17
C VAL A 507 8.54 3.27 -16.20
N GLU A 508 8.53 4.03 -15.10
CA GLU A 508 7.91 5.35 -15.10
C GLU A 508 8.70 6.32 -16.00
N ARG A 509 8.01 7.34 -16.49
CA ARG A 509 8.67 8.42 -17.25
C ARG A 509 9.82 9.00 -16.44
N PHE A 510 10.98 9.20 -17.07
CA PHE A 510 12.22 9.68 -16.45
C PHE A 510 12.91 8.73 -15.45
N ALA A 511 12.45 7.51 -15.28
CA ALA A 511 13.11 6.53 -14.41
C ALA A 511 14.53 6.16 -14.91
N LEU A 512 14.76 6.21 -16.20
CA LEU A 512 16.05 5.90 -16.84
C LEU A 512 16.50 7.06 -17.70
N SER A 513 17.76 7.46 -17.57
CA SER A 513 18.37 8.35 -18.55
C SER A 513 18.48 7.66 -19.94
N PRO A 514 18.50 8.41 -21.05
CA PRO A 514 18.67 7.80 -22.37
C PRO A 514 19.91 6.91 -22.48
N ASP A 515 21.00 7.28 -21.82
CA ASP A 515 22.26 6.52 -21.83
C ASP A 515 22.12 5.23 -21.00
N THR A 516 21.58 5.32 -19.77
CA THR A 516 21.28 4.15 -18.93
C THR A 516 20.38 3.18 -19.69
N ARG A 517 19.30 3.68 -20.30
CA ARG A 517 18.35 2.85 -21.06
C ARG A 517 19.02 2.13 -22.22
N ARG A 518 19.90 2.81 -22.96
CA ARG A 518 20.65 2.22 -24.09
C ARG A 518 21.52 1.06 -23.62
N VAL A 519 22.33 1.28 -22.58
CA VAL A 519 23.20 0.23 -22.01
C VAL A 519 22.37 -0.98 -21.56
N LEU A 520 21.24 -0.76 -20.89
CA LEU A 520 20.38 -1.85 -20.45
C LEU A 520 19.72 -2.61 -21.62
N ILE A 521 19.36 -1.92 -22.70
CA ILE A 521 18.85 -2.56 -23.93
C ILE A 521 19.96 -3.42 -24.57
N ASP A 522 21.20 -2.92 -24.63
CA ASP A 522 22.34 -3.67 -25.14
C ASP A 522 22.64 -4.92 -24.27
N MET A 523 22.35 -4.86 -22.97
CA MET A 523 22.39 -6.03 -22.08
C MET A 523 21.23 -7.01 -22.32
N GLY A 524 20.20 -6.64 -23.09
CA GLY A 524 19.05 -7.49 -23.43
C GLY A 524 17.77 -7.19 -22.66
N HIS A 525 17.74 -6.16 -21.81
CA HIS A 525 16.49 -5.77 -21.12
C HIS A 525 15.46 -5.18 -22.08
N LYS A 526 14.19 -5.48 -21.83
CA LYS A 526 13.05 -4.92 -22.57
C LYS A 526 12.23 -4.02 -21.63
N PHE A 527 11.80 -2.86 -22.13
CA PHE A 527 11.10 -1.85 -21.34
C PHE A 527 9.74 -1.48 -21.92
N THR A 528 8.76 -1.29 -21.02
CA THR A 528 7.47 -0.69 -21.34
C THR A 528 7.28 0.54 -20.45
N GLU A 529 6.93 1.68 -21.00
CA GLU A 529 6.58 2.85 -20.21
C GLU A 529 5.22 2.64 -19.53
N SER A 530 5.12 3.02 -18.26
CA SER A 530 3.88 3.01 -17.49
C SER A 530 3.57 4.39 -16.93
N ALA A 531 2.29 4.64 -16.70
CA ALA A 531 1.88 5.73 -15.83
C ALA A 531 2.41 5.49 -14.41
N PRO A 532 2.59 6.55 -13.60
CA PRO A 532 2.91 6.40 -12.18
C PRO A 532 1.68 5.87 -11.44
N GLU A 533 1.81 4.69 -10.84
CA GLU A 533 0.69 3.95 -10.25
C GLU A 533 0.79 3.77 -8.74
N ASN A 534 2.00 3.94 -8.17
CA ASN A 534 2.21 3.87 -6.73
C ASN A 534 2.12 5.25 -6.09
N HIS A 535 1.45 5.33 -4.96
CA HIS A 535 1.41 6.54 -4.13
C HIS A 535 2.02 6.21 -2.76
N MET A 536 3.30 6.53 -2.62
CA MET A 536 4.07 6.24 -1.40
C MET A 536 3.65 7.14 -0.25
N THR A 537 3.65 6.60 0.95
CA THR A 537 3.74 7.38 2.18
C THR A 537 4.95 6.92 2.99
N ALA A 538 5.74 7.86 3.48
CA ALA A 538 6.89 7.53 4.29
C ALA A 538 7.08 8.52 5.45
N ILE A 539 7.62 8.02 6.57
CA ILE A 539 8.05 8.83 7.71
C ILE A 539 9.46 8.39 8.09
N LEU A 540 10.42 9.30 8.05
CA LEU A 540 11.77 9.07 8.55
C LEU A 540 11.92 9.72 9.93
N ILE A 541 12.59 9.03 10.87
CA ILE A 541 12.73 9.48 12.26
C ILE A 541 14.19 9.86 12.54
N GLY A 542 14.37 10.97 13.24
CA GLY A 542 15.66 11.48 13.69
C GLY A 542 16.26 12.56 12.80
N ALA A 543 16.26 12.36 11.48
CA ALA A 543 16.82 13.29 10.51
C ALA A 543 16.13 13.15 9.15
N PRO A 544 16.18 14.15 8.24
CA PRO A 544 15.50 14.06 6.94
C PRO A 544 16.13 13.02 5.98
N ALA A 545 17.41 12.67 6.19
CA ALA A 545 18.15 11.67 5.43
C ALA A 545 19.11 10.89 6.34
N LEU A 546 19.61 9.75 5.88
CA LEU A 546 20.45 8.82 6.66
C LEU A 546 21.64 9.48 7.35
N ASN A 547 22.34 10.38 6.69
CA ASN A 547 23.55 11.04 7.19
C ASN A 547 23.35 12.55 7.48
N ALA A 548 22.09 13.01 7.46
CA ALA A 548 21.77 14.41 7.75
C ALA A 548 21.69 14.64 9.27
N LYS A 549 21.78 15.91 9.66
CA LYS A 549 21.49 16.33 11.02
C LYS A 549 20.00 16.68 11.16
N PRO A 550 19.41 16.49 12.34
CA PRO A 550 18.06 16.99 12.62
C PRO A 550 17.97 18.49 12.37
N VAL A 551 16.83 18.95 11.87
CA VAL A 551 16.55 20.39 11.70
C VAL A 551 15.85 20.90 12.95
N ALA A 552 16.51 21.77 13.72
CA ALA A 552 16.02 22.31 14.99
C ALA A 552 15.60 21.19 15.97
N ARG A 553 14.35 21.25 16.52
CA ARG A 553 13.79 20.23 17.42
C ARG A 553 13.04 19.12 16.70
N ASN A 554 12.98 19.16 15.37
CA ASN A 554 12.21 18.21 14.59
C ASN A 554 12.79 16.79 14.73
N ARG A 555 11.92 15.84 14.94
CA ARG A 555 12.24 14.43 15.11
C ARG A 555 11.65 13.54 14.01
N PHE A 556 10.60 14.02 13.33
CA PHE A 556 9.84 13.28 12.35
C PHE A 556 9.79 14.03 11.02
N TYR A 557 10.02 13.32 9.93
CA TYR A 557 10.07 13.84 8.57
C TYR A 557 9.14 13.03 7.70
N GLY A 558 7.97 13.60 7.35
CA GLY A 558 6.92 12.95 6.57
C GLY A 558 7.02 13.29 5.09
N ALA A 559 6.83 12.31 4.24
CA ALA A 559 6.77 12.46 2.81
C ALA A 559 5.48 11.85 2.25
N ASN A 560 4.73 12.64 1.50
CA ASN A 560 3.59 12.22 0.71
C ASN A 560 3.95 12.26 -0.77
N ASP A 561 3.56 11.23 -1.51
CA ASP A 561 3.81 11.13 -2.94
C ASP A 561 3.00 12.20 -3.71
N PRO A 562 3.64 13.06 -4.51
CA PRO A 562 2.94 14.10 -5.27
C PRO A 562 2.02 13.53 -6.36
N ARG A 563 2.17 12.25 -6.72
CA ARG A 563 1.24 11.55 -7.60
C ARG A 563 -0.14 11.41 -6.94
N GLN A 564 -0.20 11.33 -5.60
CA GLN A 564 -1.44 11.37 -4.82
C GLN A 564 -1.85 12.81 -4.52
N ARG A 565 -2.67 13.39 -5.38
CA ARG A 565 -3.07 14.80 -5.32
C ARG A 565 -3.88 15.18 -4.09
N THR A 566 -4.57 14.21 -3.46
CA THR A 566 -5.37 14.44 -2.24
C THR A 566 -4.64 14.10 -0.96
N GLY A 567 -3.44 13.50 -1.06
CA GLY A 567 -2.65 13.06 0.07
C GLY A 567 -2.00 14.21 0.84
N LEU A 568 -1.59 13.92 2.07
CA LEU A 568 -0.92 14.89 2.95
C LEU A 568 0.03 14.19 3.92
N ALA A 569 1.21 14.80 4.13
CA ALA A 569 2.02 14.60 5.31
C ALA A 569 1.77 15.75 6.29
N LEU A 570 1.46 15.47 7.54
CA LEU A 570 1.20 16.48 8.57
C LEU A 570 1.68 15.99 9.93
N GLY A 571 2.37 16.89 10.66
CA GLY A 571 2.79 16.63 12.03
C GLY A 571 2.60 17.87 12.92
N TYR A 572 3.09 17.81 14.16
CA TYR A 572 2.99 18.91 15.13
C TYR A 572 4.16 18.90 16.10
#